data_20d0e388262dc97f12258b7d3303275a
#
_entry.id   20d0e388262dc97f12258b7d3303275a
#
_cell.length_a   1.000
_cell.length_b   1.000
_cell.length_c   1.000
_cell.angle_alpha   90.00
_cell.angle_beta   90.00
_cell.angle_gamma   90.00
#
_symmetry.space_group_name_H-M   'P 1'
#
loop_
_entity.id
_entity.type
_entity.pdbx_description
1 polymer ?
#
loop_
_entity_poly.entity_id
_entity_poly.type
_entity_poly.pdbx_seq_one_letter_code
_entity_poly.pdbx_strand_id
1 'polypeptide(L)'
;MSRVMPLSLLFLICVAFYSSASAFDKRPAGAWNYYHFDGISFTSGPALDGSAFVAVREKVRPVVLTAQSSQIEQIPLPEGAGVIAGICYLQSSGGKLGAGSGFKAYPRVPLIISSGGRQLVTVQTDDHGYFVTVLPAGLYSVGSGPATAAITVERGITTLVPLRAGKRMVD
;
A
#
# COMPACT_ATOMS: atom_id res chain seq x y z
N MET A 1 80.45 28.61 4.91
CA MET A 1 79.91 27.60 3.96
C MET A 1 78.62 27.01 4.54
N SER A 2 77.52 27.60 4.14
CA SER A 2 76.22 27.28 4.65
C SER A 2 75.56 26.35 3.66
N ARG A 3 75.16 25.14 4.07
CA ARG A 3 74.39 24.19 3.29
C ARG A 3 72.87 24.38 3.63
N VAL A 4 72.16 24.89 2.67
CA VAL A 4 70.68 24.99 2.71
C VAL A 4 70.14 23.64 2.28
N MET A 5 69.41 22.98 3.19
CA MET A 5 68.67 21.79 2.90
C MET A 5 67.26 22.20 2.30
N PRO A 6 66.84 21.60 1.18
CA PRO A 6 65.52 21.86 0.68
C PRO A 6 64.48 21.03 1.51
N LEU A 7 63.48 21.71 2.05
CA LEU A 7 62.38 21.16 2.76
C LEU A 7 61.42 20.55 1.72
N SER A 8 61.46 19.23 1.58
CA SER A 8 60.49 18.49 0.75
C SER A 8 59.12 18.55 1.39
N LEU A 9 58.26 19.37 0.82
CA LEU A 9 56.85 19.48 1.21
C LEU A 9 56.11 18.23 0.74
N LEU A 10 55.92 17.28 1.65
CA LEU A 10 55.13 16.08 1.43
C LEU A 10 53.67 16.45 1.47
N PHE A 11 53.07 16.71 0.30
CA PHE A 11 51.65 16.94 0.16
C PHE A 11 50.93 15.59 0.34
N LEU A 12 50.51 15.32 1.56
CA LEU A 12 49.66 14.16 1.89
C LEU A 12 48.24 14.46 1.39
N ILE A 13 47.95 14.00 0.18
CA ILE A 13 46.60 14.06 -0.36
C ILE A 13 45.77 13.02 0.40
N CYS A 14 45.10 13.46 1.45
CA CYS A 14 43.98 12.71 2.06
C CYS A 14 42.82 12.69 1.09
N VAL A 15 42.77 11.69 0.21
CA VAL A 15 41.56 11.37 -0.52
C VAL A 15 40.56 10.81 0.50
N ALA A 16 39.72 11.70 1.01
CA ALA A 16 38.57 11.30 1.80
C ALA A 16 37.61 10.58 0.86
N PHE A 17 37.67 9.27 0.88
CA PHE A 17 36.58 8.45 0.33
C PHE A 17 35.33 8.76 1.17
N TYR A 18 34.53 9.68 0.71
CA TYR A 18 33.16 9.78 1.15
C TYR A 18 32.44 8.50 0.67
N SER A 19 32.55 7.45 1.46
CA SER A 19 31.60 6.36 1.39
C SER A 19 30.25 6.98 1.71
N SER A 20 29.48 7.29 0.67
CA SER A 20 28.04 7.50 0.80
C SER A 20 27.49 6.17 1.30
N ALA A 21 27.55 5.97 2.61
CA ALA A 21 26.76 5.00 3.28
C ALA A 21 25.32 5.43 2.97
N SER A 22 24.71 4.80 1.98
CA SER A 22 23.27 4.78 1.85
C SER A 22 22.79 4.29 3.21
N ALA A 23 22.37 5.21 4.05
CA ALA A 23 21.63 4.89 5.24
C ALA A 23 20.40 4.16 4.68
N PHE A 24 20.49 2.84 4.62
CA PHE A 24 19.32 2.01 4.59
C PHE A 24 18.52 2.48 5.79
N ASP A 25 17.50 3.27 5.48
CA ASP A 25 16.58 3.82 6.44
C ASP A 25 16.02 2.62 7.21
N LYS A 26 16.66 2.28 8.31
CA LYS A 26 16.15 1.31 9.28
C LYS A 26 14.94 1.97 9.88
N ARG A 27 13.83 1.93 9.11
CA ARG A 27 12.54 2.35 9.62
C ARG A 27 12.36 1.63 10.95
N PRO A 28 12.11 2.36 12.02
CA PRO A 28 11.95 1.74 13.33
C PRO A 28 10.86 0.67 13.21
N ALA A 29 11.11 -0.49 13.81
CA ALA A 29 10.14 -1.59 13.81
C ALA A 29 8.79 -1.06 14.27
N GLY A 30 7.80 -1.07 13.37
CA GLY A 30 6.49 -0.53 13.61
C GLY A 30 6.23 0.87 13.02
N ALA A 31 7.06 1.37 12.12
CA ALA A 31 6.74 2.56 11.32
C ALA A 31 5.51 2.31 10.44
N TRP A 32 4.73 3.37 10.20
CA TRP A 32 3.61 3.34 9.30
C TRP A 32 4.09 3.34 7.85
N ASN A 33 3.53 2.46 7.04
CA ASN A 33 3.64 2.49 5.58
C ASN A 33 2.30 2.94 5.01
N TYR A 34 2.34 3.92 4.12
CA TYR A 34 1.16 4.46 3.48
C TYR A 34 1.11 3.99 2.04
N TYR A 35 -0.09 3.60 1.59
CA TYR A 35 -0.31 3.10 0.24
C TYR A 35 -1.49 3.83 -0.38
N HIS A 36 -1.31 4.31 -1.60
CA HIS A 36 -2.33 4.97 -2.40
C HIS A 36 -2.65 4.10 -3.61
N PHE A 37 -3.89 4.12 -4.03
CA PHE A 37 -4.29 3.47 -5.25
C PHE A 37 -4.15 4.43 -6.43
N ASP A 38 -3.37 4.06 -7.46
CA ASP A 38 -3.07 4.87 -8.64
C ASP A 38 -4.03 4.63 -9.83
N GLY A 39 -4.99 3.72 -9.66
CA GLY A 39 -5.92 3.28 -10.71
C GLY A 39 -5.60 1.90 -11.27
N ILE A 40 -4.45 1.32 -10.91
CA ILE A 40 -3.99 0.00 -11.33
C ILE A 40 -3.57 -0.83 -10.12
N SER A 41 -2.75 -0.24 -9.26
CA SER A 41 -2.12 -0.90 -8.11
C SER A 41 -2.00 0.02 -6.91
N PHE A 42 -1.64 -0.55 -5.77
CA PHE A 42 -1.26 0.23 -4.61
C PHE A 42 0.22 0.61 -4.69
N THR A 43 0.50 1.90 -4.61
CA THR A 43 1.85 2.45 -4.58
C THR A 43 2.16 2.99 -3.19
N SER A 44 3.38 2.75 -2.69
CA SER A 44 3.82 3.29 -1.41
C SER A 44 4.21 4.77 -1.56
N GLY A 45 3.86 5.57 -0.55
CA GLY A 45 4.19 6.98 -0.52
C GLY A 45 3.67 7.68 0.73
N PRO A 46 3.98 8.97 0.92
CA PRO A 46 3.39 9.73 2.00
C PRO A 46 1.87 9.84 1.83
N ALA A 47 1.16 10.00 2.95
CA ALA A 47 -0.24 10.33 2.89
C ALA A 47 -0.43 11.67 2.15
N LEU A 48 -1.31 11.67 1.14
CA LEU A 48 -1.66 12.87 0.39
C LEU A 48 -2.92 13.48 1.00
N ASP A 49 -2.89 14.78 1.26
CA ASP A 49 -4.04 15.49 1.82
C ASP A 49 -5.28 15.32 0.95
N GLY A 50 -6.38 14.93 1.56
CA GLY A 50 -7.67 14.74 0.89
C GLY A 50 -7.81 13.46 0.06
N SER A 51 -6.79 12.63 -0.03
CA SER A 51 -6.84 11.35 -0.73
C SER A 51 -7.06 10.18 0.21
N ALA A 52 -7.84 9.20 -0.22
CA ALA A 52 -7.98 7.96 0.51
C ALA A 52 -6.69 7.12 0.42
N PHE A 53 -6.31 6.49 1.50
CA PHE A 53 -5.10 5.69 1.59
C PHE A 53 -5.27 4.52 2.56
N VAL A 54 -4.36 3.57 2.46
CA VAL A 54 -4.22 2.48 3.43
C VAL A 54 -2.94 2.72 4.22
N ALA A 55 -3.04 2.76 5.54
CA ALA A 55 -1.89 2.81 6.42
C ALA A 55 -1.67 1.41 7.03
N VAL A 56 -0.46 0.90 6.95
CA VAL A 56 -0.10 -0.44 7.40
C VAL A 56 1.04 -0.37 8.40
N ARG A 57 0.86 -1.05 9.51
CA ARG A 57 1.90 -1.27 10.51
C ARG A 57 2.03 -2.76 10.75
N GLU A 58 2.86 -3.41 9.95
CA GLU A 58 3.04 -4.86 9.99
C GLU A 58 3.68 -5.32 11.31
N LYS A 59 3.33 -6.54 11.72
CA LYS A 59 3.82 -7.24 12.91
C LYS A 59 3.41 -6.64 14.24
N VAL A 60 2.76 -5.49 14.26
CA VAL A 60 2.30 -4.86 15.50
C VAL A 60 0.79 -4.67 15.51
N ARG A 61 0.24 -3.94 14.56
CA ARG A 61 -1.21 -3.73 14.36
C ARG A 61 -1.44 -3.14 12.97
N PRO A 62 -1.94 -3.91 12.02
CA PRO A 62 -2.31 -3.35 10.73
C PRO A 62 -3.49 -2.39 10.90
N VAL A 63 -3.52 -1.37 10.05
CA VAL A 63 -4.54 -0.34 10.11
C VAL A 63 -4.91 0.07 8.72
N VAL A 64 -6.19 0.33 8.56
CA VAL A 64 -6.72 0.88 7.33
C VAL A 64 -7.35 2.22 7.60
N LEU A 65 -7.07 3.16 6.75
CA LEU A 65 -7.70 4.45 6.76
C LEU A 65 -8.27 4.80 5.44
N THR A 66 -9.42 5.30 5.54
CA THR A 66 -10.05 6.01 4.46
C THR A 66 -9.96 7.50 4.72
N ALA A 67 -9.74 8.23 3.66
CA ALA A 67 -9.50 9.65 3.61
C ALA A 67 -10.35 10.47 4.58
N GLN A 68 -9.79 11.46 5.14
CA GLN A 68 -10.35 12.58 5.89
C GLN A 68 -10.24 12.53 7.41
N SER A 69 -9.85 11.45 8.03
CA SER A 69 -9.57 11.53 9.45
C SER A 69 -8.07 11.70 9.66
N SER A 70 -7.71 12.71 10.43
CA SER A 70 -6.35 12.87 10.95
C SER A 70 -5.98 11.76 11.96
N GLN A 71 -6.91 10.86 12.25
CA GLN A 71 -6.75 9.77 13.20
C GLN A 71 -6.76 8.43 12.48
N ILE A 72 -5.70 7.68 12.72
CA ILE A 72 -5.53 6.32 12.22
C ILE A 72 -6.31 5.37 13.12
N GLU A 73 -7.37 4.77 12.60
CA GLU A 73 -8.13 3.75 13.31
C GLU A 73 -7.38 2.41 13.24
N GLN A 74 -6.96 1.91 14.40
CA GLN A 74 -6.25 0.65 14.49
C GLN A 74 -7.23 -0.51 14.55
N ILE A 75 -7.04 -1.48 13.66
CA ILE A 75 -7.83 -2.70 13.67
C ILE A 75 -7.15 -3.73 14.59
N PRO A 76 -7.86 -4.25 15.59
CA PRO A 76 -7.33 -5.33 16.41
C PRO A 76 -7.01 -6.56 15.55
N LEU A 77 -5.81 -7.08 15.70
CA LEU A 77 -5.38 -8.28 14.99
C LEU A 77 -5.24 -9.44 15.96
N PRO A 78 -6.15 -10.41 15.92
CA PRO A 78 -6.02 -11.65 16.69
C PRO A 78 -4.78 -12.45 16.28
N GLU A 79 -4.26 -13.25 17.21
CA GLU A 79 -3.15 -14.16 16.90
C GLU A 79 -3.54 -15.13 15.77
N GLY A 80 -2.63 -15.34 14.83
CA GLY A 80 -2.87 -16.21 13.69
C GLY A 80 -3.69 -15.61 12.56
N ALA A 81 -4.15 -14.36 12.70
CA ALA A 81 -4.88 -13.63 11.67
C ALA A 81 -3.98 -12.70 10.86
N GLY A 82 -4.49 -12.30 9.70
CA GLY A 82 -3.98 -11.23 8.86
C GLY A 82 -5.12 -10.32 8.41
N VAL A 83 -4.79 -9.31 7.63
CA VAL A 83 -5.75 -8.33 7.14
C VAL A 83 -5.78 -8.34 5.62
N ILE A 84 -6.98 -8.25 5.05
CA ILE A 84 -7.17 -7.82 3.67
C ILE A 84 -7.66 -6.39 3.71
N ALA A 85 -6.97 -5.52 2.99
CA ALA A 85 -7.38 -4.14 2.76
C ALA A 85 -7.35 -3.85 1.28
N GLY A 86 -8.33 -3.13 0.75
CA GLY A 86 -8.36 -2.91 -0.67
C GLY A 86 -9.32 -1.85 -1.13
N ILE A 87 -9.42 -1.71 -2.42
CA ILE A 87 -10.35 -0.82 -3.11
C ILE A 87 -11.13 -1.59 -4.16
N CYS A 88 -12.44 -1.37 -4.19
CA CYS A 88 -13.27 -1.77 -5.32
C CYS A 88 -13.47 -0.58 -6.25
N TYR A 89 -13.22 -0.75 -7.54
CA TYR A 89 -13.22 0.34 -8.49
C TYR A 89 -13.71 -0.06 -9.87
N LEU A 90 -14.17 0.94 -10.62
CA LEU A 90 -14.47 0.86 -12.03
C LEU A 90 -13.33 1.53 -12.80
N GLN A 91 -12.75 0.82 -13.76
CA GLN A 91 -11.74 1.42 -14.61
C GLN A 91 -12.43 2.27 -15.68
N SER A 92 -12.04 3.54 -15.78
CA SER A 92 -12.46 4.42 -16.85
C SER A 92 -11.51 4.25 -18.04
N SER A 93 -12.05 3.97 -19.21
CA SER A 93 -11.29 4.07 -20.47
C SER A 93 -11.75 5.32 -21.19
N GLY A 94 -10.81 6.17 -21.59
CA GLY A 94 -11.10 7.38 -22.37
C GLY A 94 -11.87 7.04 -23.63
N GLY A 95 -12.94 7.80 -23.91
CA GLY A 95 -13.62 7.83 -25.19
C GLY A 95 -12.78 8.58 -26.24
N LYS A 96 -13.31 8.73 -27.46
CA LYS A 96 -12.65 9.39 -28.62
C LYS A 96 -12.15 10.80 -28.36
N LEU A 97 -12.61 11.46 -27.30
CA LEU A 97 -12.32 12.89 -27.02
C LEU A 97 -11.62 13.11 -25.66
N GLY A 98 -11.35 12.10 -24.89
CA GLY A 98 -10.81 12.23 -23.53
C GLY A 98 -9.54 11.45 -23.33
N ALA A 99 -8.44 12.14 -23.17
CA ALA A 99 -7.25 11.58 -22.56
C ALA A 99 -7.52 11.35 -21.06
N GLY A 100 -7.54 10.12 -20.61
CA GLY A 100 -7.55 9.83 -19.21
C GLY A 100 -7.94 8.38 -18.95
N SER A 101 -6.98 7.50 -18.86
CA SER A 101 -7.16 6.26 -18.13
C SER A 101 -7.23 6.64 -16.65
N GLY A 102 -8.42 6.67 -16.11
CA GLY A 102 -8.67 6.95 -14.70
C GLY A 102 -9.40 5.78 -14.06
N PHE A 103 -9.67 5.91 -12.79
CA PHE A 103 -10.58 5.01 -12.10
C PHE A 103 -11.64 5.80 -11.35
N LYS A 104 -12.75 5.14 -11.10
CA LYS A 104 -13.79 5.64 -10.20
C LYS A 104 -13.97 4.63 -9.07
N ALA A 105 -13.86 5.09 -7.85
CA ALA A 105 -14.19 4.26 -6.69
C ALA A 105 -15.62 3.72 -6.81
N TYR A 106 -15.83 2.50 -6.33
CA TYR A 106 -17.15 1.87 -6.33
C TYR A 106 -17.62 1.69 -4.88
N PRO A 107 -18.32 2.70 -4.34
CA PRO A 107 -18.72 2.73 -2.94
C PRO A 107 -19.92 1.83 -2.66
N ARG A 108 -20.04 1.43 -1.39
CA ARG A 108 -21.17 0.70 -0.81
C ARG A 108 -21.51 -0.62 -1.51
N VAL A 109 -20.49 -1.26 -2.06
CA VAL A 109 -20.62 -2.56 -2.73
C VAL A 109 -20.42 -3.68 -1.73
N PRO A 110 -21.32 -4.67 -1.65
CA PRO A 110 -21.10 -5.87 -0.86
C PRO A 110 -20.06 -6.75 -1.56
N LEU A 111 -18.99 -7.08 -0.87
CA LEU A 111 -17.95 -8.00 -1.30
C LEU A 111 -18.08 -9.30 -0.53
N ILE A 112 -18.19 -10.39 -1.25
CA ILE A 112 -18.28 -11.73 -0.67
C ILE A 112 -16.86 -12.26 -0.49
N ILE A 113 -16.56 -12.73 0.70
CA ILE A 113 -15.32 -13.42 1.01
C ILE A 113 -15.63 -14.89 1.23
N SER A 114 -14.96 -15.75 0.49
CA SER A 114 -15.15 -17.19 0.55
C SER A 114 -13.82 -17.95 0.65
N SER A 115 -13.87 -19.15 1.18
CA SER A 115 -12.75 -20.09 1.21
C SER A 115 -13.27 -21.50 0.93
N GLY A 116 -12.56 -22.23 0.09
CA GLY A 116 -12.98 -23.58 -0.33
C GLY A 116 -14.36 -23.62 -0.98
N GLY A 117 -14.78 -22.56 -1.68
CA GLY A 117 -16.12 -22.45 -2.29
C GLY A 117 -17.25 -22.09 -1.33
N ARG A 118 -16.95 -21.95 -0.04
CA ARG A 118 -17.95 -21.55 0.99
C ARG A 118 -17.82 -20.08 1.30
N GLN A 119 -18.93 -19.37 1.27
CA GLN A 119 -19.01 -17.99 1.75
C GLN A 119 -18.80 -17.94 3.27
N LEU A 120 -17.91 -17.04 3.71
CA LEU A 120 -17.58 -16.85 5.12
C LEU A 120 -18.16 -15.55 5.66
N VAL A 121 -17.96 -14.46 4.94
CA VAL A 121 -18.36 -13.12 5.38
C VAL A 121 -18.65 -12.24 4.16
N THR A 122 -19.49 -11.25 4.37
CA THR A 122 -19.71 -10.15 3.42
C THR A 122 -19.21 -8.86 4.05
N VAL A 123 -18.39 -8.11 3.32
CA VAL A 123 -17.85 -6.82 3.73
C VAL A 123 -18.34 -5.77 2.75
N GLN A 124 -18.76 -4.61 3.24
CA GLN A 124 -19.19 -3.51 2.39
C GLN A 124 -18.04 -2.51 2.20
N THR A 125 -17.87 -2.01 0.97
CA THR A 125 -16.97 -0.90 0.72
C THR A 125 -17.51 0.40 1.32
N ASP A 126 -16.60 1.27 1.75
CA ASP A 126 -16.96 2.60 2.26
C ASP A 126 -17.32 3.59 1.13
N ASP A 127 -17.48 4.86 1.48
CA ASP A 127 -17.84 5.92 0.52
C ASP A 127 -16.71 6.21 -0.50
N HIS A 128 -15.50 5.78 -0.24
CA HIS A 128 -14.35 5.88 -1.12
C HIS A 128 -14.02 4.57 -1.85
N GLY A 129 -14.89 3.55 -1.72
CA GLY A 129 -14.72 2.25 -2.35
C GLY A 129 -13.72 1.33 -1.64
N TYR A 130 -13.17 1.75 -0.48
CA TYR A 130 -12.23 0.93 0.29
C TYR A 130 -12.95 -0.07 1.18
N PHE A 131 -12.26 -1.14 1.48
CA PHE A 131 -12.74 -2.17 2.40
C PHE A 131 -11.58 -2.74 3.20
N VAL A 132 -11.91 -3.30 4.35
CA VAL A 132 -10.97 -3.97 5.23
C VAL A 132 -11.65 -5.12 5.95
N THR A 133 -10.92 -6.20 6.16
CA THR A 133 -11.37 -7.33 6.96
C THR A 133 -10.21 -8.09 7.56
N VAL A 134 -10.43 -8.63 8.73
CA VAL A 134 -9.49 -9.49 9.45
C VAL A 134 -9.92 -10.94 9.27
N LEU A 135 -9.00 -11.79 8.83
CA LEU A 135 -9.25 -13.20 8.57
C LEU A 135 -8.11 -14.06 9.12
N PRO A 136 -8.37 -15.30 9.51
CA PRO A 136 -7.31 -16.26 9.77
C PRO A 136 -6.37 -16.40 8.57
N ALA A 137 -5.12 -16.78 8.79
CA ALA A 137 -4.22 -17.08 7.68
C ALA A 137 -4.78 -18.21 6.81
N GLY A 138 -4.78 -18.03 5.48
CA GLY A 138 -5.36 -18.99 4.55
C GLY A 138 -5.56 -18.45 3.14
N LEU A 139 -6.22 -19.26 2.32
CA LEU A 139 -6.57 -18.92 0.93
C LEU A 139 -8.04 -18.50 0.84
N TYR A 140 -8.26 -17.36 0.23
CA TYR A 140 -9.58 -16.75 0.10
C TYR A 140 -9.84 -16.28 -1.32
N SER A 141 -11.11 -16.11 -1.60
CA SER A 141 -11.61 -15.43 -2.78
C SER A 141 -12.43 -14.23 -2.31
N VAL A 142 -12.14 -13.06 -2.84
CA VAL A 142 -12.83 -11.80 -2.50
C VAL A 142 -13.42 -11.21 -3.75
N GLY A 143 -14.70 -10.87 -3.71
CA GLY A 143 -15.30 -10.26 -4.89
C GLY A 143 -16.77 -9.89 -4.79
N SER A 144 -17.25 -9.28 -5.88
CA SER A 144 -18.66 -8.96 -6.11
C SER A 144 -19.01 -9.36 -7.53
N GLY A 145 -19.95 -10.29 -7.70
CA GLY A 145 -20.35 -10.79 -9.01
C GLY A 145 -19.18 -11.38 -9.81
N PRO A 146 -18.94 -10.92 -11.04
CA PRO A 146 -17.86 -11.44 -11.89
C PRO A 146 -16.47 -10.96 -11.46
N ALA A 147 -16.39 -9.93 -10.62
CA ALA A 147 -15.12 -9.39 -10.14
C ALA A 147 -14.68 -10.15 -8.89
N THR A 148 -13.77 -11.07 -9.03
CA THR A 148 -13.28 -11.90 -7.94
C THR A 148 -11.77 -12.04 -8.02
N ALA A 149 -11.08 -11.89 -6.89
CA ALA A 149 -9.64 -12.06 -6.75
C ALA A 149 -9.34 -13.19 -5.76
N ALA A 150 -8.40 -14.07 -6.13
CA ALA A 150 -7.85 -15.06 -5.22
C ALA A 150 -6.74 -14.40 -4.38
N ILE A 151 -6.75 -14.63 -3.07
CA ILE A 151 -5.90 -13.91 -2.11
C ILE A 151 -5.36 -14.88 -1.08
N THR A 152 -4.08 -14.73 -0.75
CA THR A 152 -3.47 -15.38 0.40
C THR A 152 -3.41 -14.40 1.55
N VAL A 153 -3.93 -14.78 2.70
CA VAL A 153 -3.82 -14.05 3.95
C VAL A 153 -2.73 -14.66 4.79
N GLU A 154 -1.74 -13.87 5.16
CA GLU A 154 -0.63 -14.28 6.01
C GLU A 154 -0.77 -13.68 7.42
N ARG A 155 -0.20 -14.37 8.41
CA ARG A 155 -0.25 -13.93 9.82
C ARG A 155 0.46 -12.62 10.02
N GLY A 156 -0.20 -11.66 10.64
CA GLY A 156 0.37 -10.36 10.97
C GLY A 156 0.63 -9.45 9.77
N ILE A 157 0.18 -9.83 8.57
CA ILE A 157 0.42 -9.09 7.33
C ILE A 157 -0.90 -8.52 6.81
N THR A 158 -0.81 -7.33 6.22
CA THR A 158 -1.90 -6.73 5.46
C THR A 158 -1.69 -6.98 3.97
N THR A 159 -2.61 -7.69 3.35
CA THR A 159 -2.64 -7.94 1.90
C THR A 159 -3.46 -6.86 1.22
N LEU A 160 -2.85 -6.13 0.29
CA LEU A 160 -3.49 -5.06 -0.46
C LEU A 160 -4.15 -5.59 -1.73
N VAL A 161 -5.44 -5.29 -1.92
CA VAL A 161 -6.25 -5.89 -2.98
C VAL A 161 -6.94 -4.82 -3.82
N PRO A 162 -6.47 -4.54 -5.04
CA PRO A 162 -7.22 -3.78 -6.02
C PRO A 162 -8.26 -4.68 -6.70
N LEU A 163 -9.54 -4.45 -6.44
CA LEU A 163 -10.65 -5.23 -7.01
C LEU A 163 -11.37 -4.42 -8.08
N ARG A 164 -11.13 -4.77 -9.34
CA ARG A 164 -11.80 -4.13 -10.47
C ARG A 164 -13.18 -4.73 -10.69
N ALA A 165 -14.24 -3.99 -10.37
CA ALA A 165 -15.63 -4.40 -10.55
C ALA A 165 -16.11 -4.36 -12.00
N GLY A 166 -15.45 -3.58 -12.85
CA GLY A 166 -15.82 -3.45 -14.25
C GLY A 166 -15.00 -2.40 -14.99
N LYS A 167 -15.39 -2.19 -16.25
CA LYS A 167 -14.84 -1.14 -17.12
C LYS A 167 -15.99 -0.25 -17.57
N ARG A 168 -15.88 1.05 -17.35
CA ARG A 168 -16.83 2.03 -17.86
C ARG A 168 -16.22 2.71 -19.08
N MET A 169 -16.92 2.68 -20.20
CA MET A 169 -16.62 3.56 -21.32
C MET A 169 -17.16 4.95 -20.97
N VAL A 170 -16.32 5.95 -21.10
CA VAL A 170 -16.72 7.35 -20.96
C VAL A 170 -16.81 7.87 -22.38
N ASP A 171 -18.01 8.25 -22.81
CA ASP A 171 -18.28 8.88 -24.11
C ASP A 171 -17.77 10.32 -24.12
#